data_e441c3995f9e252807c87262e428c379
#
_entry.id   e441c3995f9e252807c87262e428c379
#
_cell.length_a   1.000
_cell.length_b   1.000
_cell.length_c   1.000
_cell.angle_alpha   90.00
_cell.angle_beta   90.00
_cell.angle_gamma   90.00
#
_symmetry.space_group_name_H-M   'P 1'
#
loop_
_entity.id
_entity.type
_entity.pdbx_description
1 polymer ?
#
loop_
_entity_poly.entity_id
_entity_poly.type
_entity_poly.pdbx_seq_one_letter_code
_entity_poly.pdbx_strand_id
1 'polypeptide(L)'
;MRSILLVAAAVSLAVTTARAEPACQGRLSGKVTGTFTCDVTLTEPGDGEATFVVQPRGPIPDVPAYAPGAFRVPLPVRAGTLTLDDLGMGKASVAAEGGALYTATKTTGQRGEVTLILREAKPDPGRKGAWIVHGTYRARLIPAGAGKQGDVLVEVTF
;
A
#
# COMPACT_ATOMS: atom_id res chain seq x y z
N MET A 1 52.41 -47.66 -21.36
CA MET A 1 50.95 -47.44 -21.10
C MET A 1 50.80 -46.31 -20.11
N ARG A 2 50.35 -45.12 -20.54
CA ARG A 2 50.13 -43.95 -19.68
C ARG A 2 48.61 -43.75 -19.61
N SER A 3 48.05 -43.95 -18.43
CA SER A 3 46.60 -43.72 -18.15
C SER A 3 46.38 -42.24 -17.86
N ILE A 4 45.54 -41.63 -18.68
CA ILE A 4 45.10 -40.24 -18.50
C ILE A 4 43.79 -40.29 -17.68
N LEU A 5 43.80 -39.76 -16.45
CA LEU A 5 42.62 -39.57 -15.64
C LEU A 5 41.96 -38.25 -16.07
N LEU A 6 40.75 -38.33 -16.66
CA LEU A 6 39.88 -37.20 -16.91
C LEU A 6 39.10 -36.91 -15.61
N VAL A 7 39.38 -35.75 -15.01
CA VAL A 7 38.59 -35.19 -13.90
C VAL A 7 37.48 -34.35 -14.50
N ALA A 8 36.24 -34.82 -14.41
CA ALA A 8 35.05 -34.05 -14.79
C ALA A 8 34.66 -33.11 -13.62
N ALA A 9 34.87 -31.84 -13.81
CA ALA A 9 34.37 -30.82 -12.87
C ALA A 9 32.87 -30.54 -13.13
N ALA A 10 32.04 -30.98 -12.19
CA ALA A 10 30.60 -30.63 -12.19
C ALA A 10 30.42 -29.19 -11.71
N VAL A 11 30.06 -28.28 -12.62
CA VAL A 11 29.67 -26.92 -12.28
C VAL A 11 28.21 -26.96 -11.85
N SER A 12 27.96 -26.87 -10.54
CA SER A 12 26.62 -26.72 -10.00
C SER A 12 26.16 -25.25 -10.19
N LEU A 13 25.30 -25.00 -11.18
CA LEU A 13 24.58 -23.75 -11.33
C LEU A 13 23.56 -23.66 -10.19
N ALA A 14 23.87 -22.86 -9.17
CA ALA A 14 22.90 -22.44 -8.18
C ALA A 14 21.88 -21.50 -8.84
N VAL A 15 20.71 -22.03 -9.18
CA VAL A 15 19.57 -21.22 -9.61
C VAL A 15 19.06 -20.47 -8.38
N THR A 16 19.48 -19.23 -8.22
CA THR A 16 18.88 -18.29 -7.27
C THR A 16 17.47 -17.97 -7.80
N THR A 17 16.46 -18.63 -7.27
CA THR A 17 15.07 -18.22 -7.46
C THR A 17 14.91 -16.86 -6.82
N ALA A 18 14.92 -15.79 -7.62
CA ALA A 18 14.50 -14.47 -7.19
C ALA A 18 13.06 -14.62 -6.69
N ARG A 19 12.86 -14.49 -5.38
CA ARG A 19 11.52 -14.47 -4.78
C ARG A 19 10.87 -13.20 -5.29
N ALA A 20 9.89 -13.33 -6.19
CA ALA A 20 9.11 -12.19 -6.65
C ALA A 20 8.53 -11.51 -5.41
N GLU A 21 8.82 -10.21 -5.24
CA GLU A 21 8.18 -9.42 -4.18
C GLU A 21 6.67 -9.55 -4.36
N PRO A 22 5.91 -9.74 -3.27
CA PRO A 22 4.47 -9.86 -3.36
C PRO A 22 3.93 -8.57 -4.01
N ALA A 23 3.33 -8.73 -5.20
CA ALA A 23 2.74 -7.62 -5.91
C ALA A 23 1.64 -7.00 -5.04
N CYS A 24 1.65 -5.68 -4.88
CA CYS A 24 0.60 -4.97 -4.17
C CYS A 24 -0.76 -5.25 -4.81
N GLN A 25 -1.70 -5.72 -4.01
CA GLN A 25 -3.07 -6.00 -4.42
C GLN A 25 -4.06 -5.26 -3.53
N GLY A 26 -5.04 -4.66 -4.15
CA GLY A 26 -6.10 -3.94 -3.47
C GLY A 26 -7.48 -4.44 -3.86
N ARG A 27 -8.42 -4.26 -2.93
CA ARG A 27 -9.83 -4.58 -3.10
C ARG A 27 -10.69 -3.45 -2.56
N LEU A 28 -11.74 -3.13 -3.29
CA LEU A 28 -12.85 -2.30 -2.85
C LEU A 28 -14.06 -3.20 -2.59
N SER A 29 -14.82 -2.90 -1.53
CA SER A 29 -16.07 -3.59 -1.20
C SER A 29 -17.07 -2.65 -0.55
N GLY A 30 -18.34 -3.04 -0.49
CA GLY A 30 -19.43 -2.20 -0.01
C GLY A 30 -20.16 -1.51 -1.15
N LYS A 31 -20.31 -0.19 -1.10
CA LYS A 31 -21.03 0.59 -2.13
C LYS A 31 -20.28 0.72 -3.46
N VAL A 32 -18.98 0.53 -3.42
CA VAL A 32 -18.11 0.43 -4.60
C VAL A 32 -17.36 -0.88 -4.49
N THR A 33 -17.28 -1.65 -5.58
CA THR A 33 -16.59 -2.93 -5.60
C THR A 33 -15.56 -2.94 -6.71
N GLY A 34 -14.46 -3.65 -6.49
CA GLY A 34 -13.43 -3.82 -7.50
C GLY A 34 -12.14 -4.36 -6.91
N THR A 35 -11.25 -4.76 -7.79
CA THR A 35 -9.89 -5.18 -7.43
C THR A 35 -8.91 -4.39 -8.26
N PHE A 36 -7.72 -4.14 -7.72
CA PHE A 36 -6.66 -3.42 -8.43
C PHE A 36 -5.29 -3.91 -7.99
N THR A 37 -4.32 -3.79 -8.87
CA THR A 37 -2.90 -3.86 -8.52
C THR A 37 -2.41 -2.47 -8.18
N CYS A 38 -1.38 -2.37 -7.37
CA CYS A 38 -0.90 -1.09 -6.87
C CYS A 38 0.62 -1.06 -6.69
N ASP A 39 1.12 0.12 -6.47
CA ASP A 39 2.42 0.38 -5.85
C ASP A 39 2.19 0.99 -4.48
N VAL A 40 2.99 0.58 -3.52
CA VAL A 40 3.04 1.22 -2.21
C VAL A 40 4.40 1.87 -2.05
N THR A 41 4.38 3.13 -1.67
CA THR A 41 5.59 3.89 -1.38
C THR A 41 5.53 4.45 0.02
N LEU A 42 6.66 4.42 0.70
CA LEU A 42 6.89 5.15 1.94
C LEU A 42 8.19 5.93 1.78
N THR A 43 8.07 7.24 1.75
CA THR A 43 9.20 8.14 1.49
C THR A 43 9.26 9.23 2.55
N GLU A 44 10.48 9.62 2.91
CA GLU A 44 10.77 10.69 3.86
C GLU A 44 11.25 11.93 3.10
N PRO A 45 10.40 12.96 2.93
CA PRO A 45 10.75 14.17 2.21
C PRO A 45 11.68 15.12 2.97
N GLY A 46 11.99 14.83 4.24
CA GLY A 46 12.93 15.62 5.06
C GLY A 46 12.27 16.63 5.98
N ASP A 47 10.96 16.61 6.12
CA ASP A 47 10.16 17.48 7.01
C ASP A 47 9.84 16.86 8.38
N GLY A 48 10.48 15.73 8.72
CA GLY A 48 10.28 15.04 10.00
C GLY A 48 9.14 14.02 10.00
N GLU A 49 8.48 13.81 8.86
CA GLU A 49 7.47 12.78 8.66
C GLU A 49 7.74 12.01 7.37
N ALA A 50 7.34 10.75 7.31
CA ALA A 50 7.30 9.97 6.08
C ALA A 50 5.92 10.09 5.42
N THR A 51 5.86 9.91 4.10
CA THR A 51 4.61 9.87 3.34
C THR A 51 4.36 8.46 2.84
N PHE A 52 3.29 7.84 3.31
CA PHE A 52 2.76 6.58 2.83
C PHE A 52 1.75 6.85 1.72
N VAL A 53 1.89 6.18 0.57
CA VAL A 53 0.98 6.31 -0.56
C VAL A 53 0.67 4.94 -1.14
N VAL A 54 -0.60 4.66 -1.38
CA VAL A 54 -1.08 3.56 -2.21
C VAL A 54 -1.45 4.13 -3.57
N GLN A 55 -0.69 3.74 -4.60
CA GLN A 55 -0.88 4.19 -5.98
C GLN A 55 -1.39 3.02 -6.83
N PRO A 56 -2.66 2.98 -7.23
CA PRO A 56 -3.17 1.96 -8.13
C PRO A 56 -2.50 2.00 -9.51
N ARG A 57 -2.32 0.82 -10.10
CA ARG A 57 -1.81 0.65 -11.46
C ARG A 57 -2.98 0.49 -12.42
N GLY A 58 -3.39 1.56 -13.04
CA GLY A 58 -4.47 1.58 -14.04
C GLY A 58 -5.88 1.78 -13.42
N PRO A 59 -6.89 1.90 -14.27
CA PRO A 59 -8.27 2.18 -13.86
C PRO A 59 -8.90 0.97 -13.16
N ILE A 60 -9.80 1.25 -12.21
CA ILE A 60 -10.72 0.25 -11.67
C ILE A 60 -12.04 0.41 -12.45
N PRO A 61 -12.60 -0.66 -13.02
CA PRO A 61 -13.89 -0.58 -13.72
C PRO A 61 -14.95 0.06 -12.82
N ASP A 62 -15.78 0.93 -13.37
CA ASP A 62 -16.89 1.63 -12.72
C ASP A 62 -16.49 2.54 -11.54
N VAL A 63 -15.18 2.83 -11.41
CA VAL A 63 -14.64 3.75 -10.38
C VAL A 63 -13.94 4.92 -11.08
N PRO A 64 -14.62 6.06 -11.28
CA PRO A 64 -14.10 7.16 -12.09
C PRO A 64 -12.91 7.87 -11.46
N ALA A 65 -12.82 7.89 -10.12
CA ALA A 65 -11.69 8.49 -9.44
C ALA A 65 -11.43 7.82 -8.08
N TYR A 66 -10.17 7.57 -7.77
CA TYR A 66 -9.78 6.98 -6.50
C TYR A 66 -8.37 7.36 -6.09
N ALA A 67 -8.20 7.59 -4.81
CA ALA A 67 -6.93 7.74 -4.12
C ALA A 67 -7.02 6.91 -2.84
N PRO A 68 -6.75 5.60 -2.90
CA PRO A 68 -7.10 4.67 -1.82
C PRO A 68 -6.35 4.92 -0.52
N GLY A 69 -5.26 5.67 -0.54
CA GLY A 69 -4.56 6.07 0.69
C GLY A 69 -3.34 6.92 0.43
N ALA A 70 -3.29 8.10 1.06
CA ALA A 70 -2.10 8.95 1.14
C ALA A 70 -2.08 9.61 2.52
N PHE A 71 -1.11 9.24 3.38
CA PHE A 71 -1.04 9.69 4.77
C PHE A 71 0.40 9.99 5.20
N ARG A 72 0.55 10.94 6.12
CA ARG A 72 1.80 11.16 6.84
C ARG A 72 1.97 10.08 7.92
N VAL A 73 3.18 9.55 8.02
CA VAL A 73 3.57 8.55 9.01
C VAL A 73 4.62 9.15 9.93
N PRO A 74 4.45 9.08 11.24
CA PRO A 74 5.43 9.64 12.18
C PRO A 74 6.77 8.90 12.09
N LEU A 75 7.85 9.63 12.28
CA LEU A 75 9.20 9.09 12.38
C LEU A 75 9.57 8.77 13.84
N PRO A 76 10.42 7.78 14.07
CA PRO A 76 11.00 6.85 13.09
C PRO A 76 9.98 5.81 12.63
N VAL A 77 9.98 5.48 11.34
CA VAL A 77 9.12 4.42 10.82
C VAL A 77 9.51 3.08 11.43
N ARG A 78 8.53 2.35 11.95
CA ARG A 78 8.72 1.04 12.59
C ARG A 78 7.62 0.08 12.20
N ALA A 79 7.93 -1.21 12.25
CA ALA A 79 6.90 -2.24 12.19
C ALA A 79 5.90 -2.04 13.36
N GLY A 80 4.62 -2.19 13.07
CA GLY A 80 3.54 -1.97 14.04
C GLY A 80 2.22 -1.62 13.37
N THR A 81 1.23 -1.32 14.17
CA THR A 81 -0.10 -0.91 13.73
C THR A 81 -0.27 0.58 13.99
N LEU A 82 -0.68 1.31 12.96
CA LEU A 82 -1.03 2.72 13.01
C LEU A 82 -2.51 2.88 12.64
N THR A 83 -3.23 3.63 13.43
CA THR A 83 -4.63 4.01 13.15
C THR A 83 -4.68 5.43 12.57
N LEU A 84 -5.86 5.87 12.16
CA LEU A 84 -6.04 7.24 11.67
C LEU A 84 -5.60 8.30 12.70
N ASP A 85 -5.68 7.97 14.00
CA ASP A 85 -5.25 8.88 15.07
C ASP A 85 -3.72 9.00 15.15
N ASP A 86 -3.01 7.90 14.86
CA ASP A 86 -1.55 7.85 14.87
C ASP A 86 -0.94 8.48 13.61
N LEU A 87 -1.68 8.45 12.50
CA LEU A 87 -1.25 9.02 11.22
C LEU A 87 -1.33 10.56 11.25
N GLY A 88 -0.46 11.21 10.52
CA GLY A 88 -0.52 12.64 10.27
C GLY A 88 -1.58 13.02 9.23
N MET A 89 -1.44 14.21 8.66
CA MET A 89 -2.35 14.70 7.60
C MET A 89 -2.41 13.72 6.43
N GLY A 90 -3.61 13.55 5.87
CA GLY A 90 -3.80 12.67 4.72
C GLY A 90 -5.27 12.33 4.50
N LYS A 91 -5.51 11.57 3.44
CA LYS A 91 -6.85 11.09 3.11
C LYS A 91 -6.83 9.83 2.27
N ALA A 92 -7.92 9.09 2.32
CA ALA A 92 -8.32 8.12 1.32
C ALA A 92 -9.65 8.56 0.69
N SER A 93 -9.83 8.35 -0.60
CA SER A 93 -11.07 8.72 -1.29
C SER A 93 -11.35 7.80 -2.48
N VAL A 94 -12.64 7.55 -2.71
CA VAL A 94 -13.15 6.79 -3.85
C VAL A 94 -14.41 7.49 -4.35
N ALA A 95 -14.50 7.76 -5.64
CA ALA A 95 -15.72 8.25 -6.27
C ALA A 95 -16.45 7.08 -6.92
N ALA A 96 -17.74 6.95 -6.65
CA ALA A 96 -18.61 5.99 -7.32
C ALA A 96 -19.11 6.54 -8.66
N GLU A 97 -19.59 5.66 -9.51
CA GLU A 97 -20.38 6.03 -10.68
C GLU A 97 -21.58 6.88 -10.22
N GLY A 98 -21.86 8.01 -10.92
CA GLY A 98 -22.86 8.99 -10.48
C GLY A 98 -22.33 10.08 -9.55
N GLY A 99 -21.03 10.08 -9.23
CA GLY A 99 -20.34 11.20 -8.56
C GLY A 99 -20.40 11.20 -7.03
N ALA A 100 -20.95 10.16 -6.39
CA ALA A 100 -20.89 10.02 -4.95
C ALA A 100 -19.43 9.83 -4.50
N LEU A 101 -18.98 10.66 -3.54
CA LEU A 101 -17.61 10.63 -3.01
C LEU A 101 -17.61 10.00 -1.61
N TYR A 102 -16.70 9.05 -1.40
CA TYR A 102 -16.43 8.40 -0.12
C TYR A 102 -15.05 8.78 0.35
N THR A 103 -14.90 9.10 1.63
CA THR A 103 -13.62 9.57 2.18
C THR A 103 -13.33 9.02 3.56
N ALA A 104 -12.04 8.91 3.89
CA ALA A 104 -11.54 8.81 5.24
C ALA A 104 -10.45 9.87 5.44
N THR A 105 -10.62 10.71 6.44
CA THR A 105 -9.71 11.82 6.76
C THR A 105 -9.83 12.17 8.23
N LYS A 106 -8.84 12.85 8.80
CA LYS A 106 -8.92 13.39 10.18
C LYS A 106 -9.92 14.55 10.34
N THR A 107 -10.44 15.09 9.25
CA THR A 107 -11.38 16.20 9.30
C THR A 107 -12.68 15.78 9.97
N THR A 108 -13.15 16.54 10.93
CA THR A 108 -14.42 16.32 11.63
C THR A 108 -15.57 16.21 10.64
N GLY A 109 -16.45 15.20 10.83
CA GLY A 109 -17.60 14.93 9.97
C GLY A 109 -17.31 14.03 8.76
N GLN A 110 -16.03 13.75 8.46
CA GLN A 110 -15.61 12.87 7.35
C GLN A 110 -14.53 11.87 7.79
N ARG A 111 -14.54 11.52 9.07
CA ARG A 111 -13.41 10.86 9.70
C ARG A 111 -13.14 9.47 9.12
N GLY A 112 -14.14 8.65 8.84
CA GLY A 112 -13.90 7.27 8.45
C GLY A 112 -12.98 6.52 9.42
N GLU A 113 -12.42 5.41 8.96
CA GLU A 113 -11.44 4.63 9.73
C GLU A 113 -10.27 4.25 8.82
N VAL A 114 -9.06 4.27 9.37
CA VAL A 114 -7.84 3.82 8.68
C VAL A 114 -7.01 3.00 9.64
N THR A 115 -6.49 1.88 9.14
CA THR A 115 -5.52 1.04 9.84
C THR A 115 -4.40 0.67 8.87
N LEU A 116 -3.18 1.02 9.20
CA LEU A 116 -1.97 0.64 8.50
C LEU A 116 -1.16 -0.30 9.39
N ILE A 117 -0.95 -1.52 8.94
CA ILE A 117 -0.11 -2.50 9.63
C ILE A 117 1.16 -2.69 8.83
N LEU A 118 2.27 -2.23 9.35
CA LEU A 118 3.60 -2.47 8.82
C LEU A 118 4.18 -3.72 9.51
N ARG A 119 4.31 -4.80 8.77
CA ARG A 119 4.96 -6.03 9.25
C ARG A 119 6.46 -5.91 9.16
N GLU A 120 6.95 -5.23 8.14
CA GLU A 120 8.34 -4.90 7.91
C GLU A 120 8.44 -3.45 7.46
N ALA A 121 9.42 -2.73 7.99
CA ALA A 121 9.79 -1.39 7.56
C ALA A 121 11.30 -1.21 7.75
N LYS A 122 12.03 -1.02 6.67
CA LYS A 122 13.46 -0.78 6.67
C LYS A 122 13.86 0.25 5.61
N PRO A 123 14.89 1.06 5.83
CA PRO A 123 15.40 1.97 4.80
C PRO A 123 15.77 1.21 3.53
N ASP A 124 15.43 1.79 2.38
CA ASP A 124 15.82 1.24 1.08
C ASP A 124 17.30 1.61 0.81
N PRO A 125 18.23 0.63 0.72
CA PRO A 125 19.64 0.92 0.50
C PRO A 125 19.91 1.52 -0.89
N GLY A 126 19.01 1.34 -1.84
CA GLY A 126 19.13 1.85 -3.22
C GLY A 126 18.55 3.26 -3.41
N ARG A 127 17.74 3.76 -2.46
CA ARG A 127 17.04 5.05 -2.59
C ARG A 127 17.01 5.80 -1.27
N LYS A 128 17.79 6.88 -1.20
CA LYS A 128 17.81 7.76 -0.01
C LYS A 128 16.40 8.29 0.30
N GLY A 129 15.99 8.20 1.56
CA GLY A 129 14.69 8.66 2.02
C GLY A 129 13.51 7.78 1.63
N ALA A 130 13.76 6.62 1.01
CA ALA A 130 12.73 5.62 0.74
C ALA A 130 12.82 4.44 1.71
N TRP A 131 11.71 3.74 1.88
CA TRP A 131 11.58 2.60 2.77
C TRP A 131 11.04 1.40 1.99
N ILE A 132 11.60 0.23 2.25
CA ILE A 132 11.01 -1.05 1.87
C ILE A 132 10.02 -1.41 2.96
N VAL A 133 8.77 -1.62 2.57
CA VAL A 133 7.68 -1.92 3.50
C VAL A 133 6.84 -3.10 3.01
N HIS A 134 6.40 -3.93 3.96
CA HIS A 134 5.43 -5.00 3.74
C HIS A 134 4.36 -4.93 4.81
N GLY A 135 3.11 -5.17 4.41
CA GLY A 135 2.03 -5.07 5.36
C GLY A 135 0.64 -5.11 4.77
N THR A 136 -0.28 -4.53 5.50
CA THR A 136 -1.67 -4.36 5.06
C THR A 136 -2.17 -2.96 5.38
N TYR A 137 -2.99 -2.43 4.50
CA TYR A 137 -3.68 -1.18 4.69
C TYR A 137 -5.19 -1.43 4.57
N ARG A 138 -5.97 -0.88 5.49
CA ARG A 138 -7.43 -0.92 5.47
C ARG A 138 -7.98 0.46 5.71
N ALA A 139 -8.99 0.84 4.93
CA ALA A 139 -9.73 2.07 5.17
C ALA A 139 -11.23 1.82 5.02
N ARG A 140 -12.01 2.37 5.95
CA ARG A 140 -13.46 2.47 5.85
C ARG A 140 -13.79 3.90 5.48
N LEU A 141 -14.25 4.09 4.25
CA LEU A 141 -14.58 5.40 3.70
C LEU A 141 -16.08 5.64 3.90
N ILE A 142 -16.42 6.78 4.43
CA ILE A 142 -17.80 7.21 4.63
C ILE A 142 -18.21 8.20 3.53
N PRO A 143 -19.51 8.32 3.22
CA PRO A 143 -20.01 9.33 2.27
C PRO A 143 -19.60 10.74 2.67
N ALA A 144 -19.09 11.52 1.72
CA ALA A 144 -18.68 12.90 1.94
C ALA A 144 -19.86 13.90 1.97
N GLY A 145 -21.09 13.44 1.85
CA GLY A 145 -22.30 14.26 1.87
C GLY A 145 -23.37 13.74 2.83
N ALA A 146 -24.40 14.53 3.06
CA ALA A 146 -25.55 14.16 3.90
C ALA A 146 -26.41 13.10 3.18
N GLY A 147 -26.13 11.83 3.43
CA GLY A 147 -26.93 10.71 2.92
C GLY A 147 -26.51 9.38 3.56
N LYS A 148 -27.48 8.51 3.86
CA LYS A 148 -27.23 7.16 4.35
C LYS A 148 -26.87 6.22 3.17
N GLN A 149 -25.73 6.44 2.57
CA GLN A 149 -25.26 5.65 1.42
C GLN A 149 -24.22 4.63 1.86
N GLY A 150 -24.37 3.89 2.88
CA GLY A 150 -23.40 2.84 3.25
C GLY A 150 -21.94 3.26 3.07
N ASP A 151 -21.02 2.38 3.36
CA ASP A 151 -19.58 2.68 3.35
C ASP A 151 -18.88 1.97 2.17
N VAL A 152 -17.66 2.40 1.86
CA VAL A 152 -16.71 1.71 1.00
C VAL A 152 -15.55 1.25 1.86
N LEU A 153 -15.20 -0.04 1.74
CA LEU A 153 -14.02 -0.61 2.38
C LEU A 153 -12.91 -0.75 1.36
N VAL A 154 -11.73 -0.29 1.71
CA VAL A 154 -10.49 -0.48 0.96
C VAL A 154 -9.61 -1.44 1.75
N GLU A 155 -9.13 -2.49 1.10
CA GLU A 155 -8.15 -3.41 1.68
C GLU A 155 -6.99 -3.56 0.70
N VAL A 156 -5.76 -3.41 1.18
CA VAL A 156 -4.54 -3.52 0.39
C VAL A 156 -3.54 -4.41 1.12
N THR A 157 -2.91 -5.32 0.40
CA THR A 157 -1.78 -6.13 0.88
C THR A 157 -0.55 -5.80 0.02
N PHE A 158 0.59 -5.61 0.65
CA PHE A 158 1.85 -5.21 0.01
C PHE A 158 3.08 -5.78 0.72
#